data_3d0d02b2c6b7303278d49328e52a3cb4
#
_entry.id   3d0d02b2c6b7303278d49328e52a3cb4
#
_cell.length_a   1.000
_cell.length_b   1.000
_cell.length_c   1.000
_cell.angle_alpha   90.00
_cell.angle_beta   90.00
_cell.angle_gamma   90.00
#
_symmetry.space_group_name_H-M   'P 1'
#
loop_
_entity.id
_entity.type
_entity.pdbx_description
1 polymer ?
#
loop_
_entity_poly.entity_id
_entity_poly.type
_entity_poly.pdbx_seq_one_letter_code
_entity_poly.pdbx_strand_id
1 'polypeptide(L)'
;MSTNTLQWVRVPAITNSECTSAYGSGITDSMVCAGYPGEGGKDACQGDSGGPFVCANGTKSVIAGVVSWGYGCAEAQYPGVYARVTAALDWIKSEMVIKYLL
;
A
#
# COMPACT_ATOMS: atom_id res chain seq x y z
N MET A 1 -7.41 12.08 -9.45
CA MET A 1 -7.65 12.21 -10.89
C MET A 1 -8.11 10.89 -11.48
N SER A 2 -9.15 10.92 -12.28
CA SER A 2 -9.68 9.73 -12.94
C SER A 2 -9.32 9.75 -14.42
N THR A 3 -8.92 8.58 -14.94
CA THR A 3 -8.65 8.41 -16.37
C THR A 3 -9.36 7.14 -16.85
N ASN A 4 -9.59 7.03 -18.16
CA ASN A 4 -10.12 5.81 -18.76
C ASN A 4 -9.00 4.80 -19.07
N THR A 5 -7.75 5.19 -18.90
CA THR A 5 -6.59 4.35 -19.15
C THR A 5 -5.96 3.95 -17.82
N LEU A 6 -5.66 2.67 -17.65
CA LEU A 6 -4.96 2.18 -16.46
C LEU A 6 -3.62 2.90 -16.33
N GLN A 7 -3.38 3.44 -15.15
CA GLN A 7 -2.13 4.09 -14.81
C GLN A 7 -1.39 3.26 -13.77
N TRP A 8 -0.07 3.35 -13.77
CA TRP A 8 0.75 2.71 -12.75
C TRP A 8 1.91 3.62 -12.37
N VAL A 9 2.40 3.45 -11.17
CA VAL A 9 3.56 4.20 -10.67
C VAL A 9 4.41 3.25 -9.82
N ARG A 10 5.72 3.45 -9.88
CA ARG A 10 6.68 2.65 -9.13
C ARG A 10 7.16 3.45 -7.94
N VAL A 11 6.94 2.93 -6.73
CA VAL A 11 7.36 3.58 -5.48
C VAL A 11 8.01 2.54 -4.57
N PRO A 12 9.07 2.91 -3.83
CA PRO A 12 9.68 1.98 -2.88
C PRO A 12 8.87 1.88 -1.60
N ALA A 13 8.85 0.69 -1.00
CA ALA A 13 8.35 0.53 0.35
C ALA A 13 9.34 1.14 1.33
N ILE A 14 8.84 1.78 2.38
CA ILE A 14 9.67 2.33 3.44
C ILE A 14 9.31 1.66 4.76
N THR A 15 10.20 1.77 5.74
CA THR A 15 9.97 1.16 7.05
C THR A 15 8.85 1.86 7.79
N ASN A 16 8.18 1.13 8.68
CA ASN A 16 7.16 1.74 9.53
C ASN A 16 7.75 2.80 10.45
N SER A 17 9.01 2.65 10.82
CA SER A 17 9.72 3.66 11.60
C SER A 17 9.80 5.00 10.87
N GLU A 18 10.18 4.98 9.59
CA GLU A 18 10.21 6.19 8.77
C GLU A 18 8.81 6.77 8.57
N CYS A 19 7.83 5.90 8.36
CA CYS A 19 6.45 6.33 8.16
C CYS A 19 5.89 6.97 9.42
N THR A 20 6.20 6.42 10.58
CA THR A 20 5.80 6.99 11.87
C THR A 20 6.39 8.38 12.06
N SER A 21 7.60 8.62 11.57
CA SER A 21 8.19 9.96 11.62
C SER A 21 7.37 11.00 10.87
N ALA A 22 6.67 10.58 9.80
CA ALA A 22 5.81 11.46 9.02
C ALA A 22 4.43 11.64 9.64
N TYR A 23 3.83 10.55 10.13
CA TYR A 23 2.42 10.52 10.54
C TYR A 23 2.19 10.43 12.04
N GLY A 24 3.22 10.17 12.82
CA GLY A 24 3.08 9.97 14.25
C GLY A 24 2.48 8.62 14.58
N SER A 25 1.68 8.55 15.65
CA SER A 25 1.17 7.28 16.20
C SER A 25 0.07 6.62 15.37
N GLY A 26 -0.31 7.22 14.24
CA GLY A 26 -1.37 6.65 13.39
C GLY A 26 -0.94 5.44 12.57
N ILE A 27 0.35 5.11 12.53
CA ILE A 27 0.87 3.99 11.75
C ILE A 27 0.98 2.75 12.64
N THR A 28 0.34 1.67 12.22
CA THR A 28 0.34 0.39 12.95
C THR A 28 1.01 -0.70 12.13
N ASP A 29 1.22 -1.87 12.74
CA ASP A 29 1.82 -3.02 12.06
C ASP A 29 0.95 -3.57 10.93
N SER A 30 -0.33 -3.25 10.92
CA SER A 30 -1.23 -3.63 9.83
C SER A 30 -1.12 -2.72 8.61
N MET A 31 -0.20 -1.77 8.64
CA MET A 31 0.02 -0.80 7.57
C MET A 31 1.43 -0.93 7.02
N VAL A 32 1.59 -0.62 5.75
CA VAL A 32 2.88 -0.48 5.09
C VAL A 32 2.86 0.82 4.28
N CYS A 33 3.98 1.52 4.26
CA CYS A 33 4.08 2.79 3.57
C CYS A 33 5.01 2.69 2.37
N ALA A 34 4.77 3.51 1.37
CA ALA A 34 5.60 3.55 0.18
C ALA A 34 5.63 4.97 -0.39
N GLY A 35 6.75 5.33 -0.93
CA GLY A 35 6.95 6.65 -1.52
C GLY A 35 8.42 6.99 -1.62
N TYR A 36 8.69 8.20 -2.07
CA TYR A 36 10.04 8.74 -2.13
C TYR A 36 10.14 9.85 -1.08
N PRO A 37 10.64 9.55 0.13
CA PRO A 37 10.72 10.55 1.20
C PRO A 37 11.50 11.80 0.74
N GLY A 38 10.91 12.96 0.96
CA GLY A 38 11.54 14.23 0.60
C GLY A 38 11.38 14.65 -0.85
N GLU A 39 10.83 13.82 -1.73
CA GLU A 39 10.69 14.15 -3.14
C GLU A 39 9.25 14.48 -3.55
N GLY A 40 8.29 13.64 -3.18
CA GLY A 40 6.94 13.79 -3.68
C GLY A 40 6.80 13.37 -5.14
N GLY A 41 5.68 13.64 -5.74
CA GLY A 41 5.44 13.45 -7.17
C GLY A 41 4.95 12.08 -7.59
N LYS A 42 5.20 11.03 -6.80
CA LYS A 42 4.79 9.66 -7.13
C LYS A 42 4.06 9.04 -5.96
N ASP A 43 2.81 8.69 -6.16
CA ASP A 43 1.96 8.12 -5.14
C ASP A 43 0.66 7.63 -5.78
N ALA A 44 -0.06 6.75 -5.07
CA ALA A 44 -1.47 6.51 -5.34
C ALA A 44 -2.27 7.71 -4.85
N CYS A 45 -3.44 7.90 -5.41
CA CYS A 45 -4.26 9.06 -5.08
C CYS A 45 -5.74 8.66 -5.00
N GLN A 46 -6.63 9.65 -4.84
CA GLN A 46 -8.07 9.39 -4.79
C GLN A 46 -8.51 8.64 -6.04
N GLY A 47 -9.32 7.63 -5.86
CA GLY A 47 -9.74 6.73 -6.94
C GLY A 47 -8.89 5.48 -7.03
N ASP A 48 -7.73 5.45 -6.39
CA ASP A 48 -6.85 4.28 -6.35
C ASP A 48 -7.11 3.40 -5.12
N SER A 49 -7.91 3.86 -4.17
CA SER A 49 -8.24 3.12 -2.95
C SER A 49 -8.72 1.71 -3.28
N GLY A 50 -8.17 0.72 -2.59
CA GLY A 50 -8.46 -0.68 -2.86
C GLY A 50 -7.59 -1.28 -3.94
N GLY A 51 -6.80 -0.47 -4.66
CA GLY A 51 -5.88 -0.96 -5.67
C GLY A 51 -4.66 -1.65 -5.09
N PRO A 52 -3.94 -2.44 -5.88
CA PRO A 52 -2.82 -3.23 -5.36
C PRO A 52 -1.52 -2.46 -5.31
N PHE A 53 -0.73 -2.74 -4.25
CA PHE A 53 0.69 -2.41 -4.19
C PHE A 53 1.45 -3.72 -4.38
N VAL A 54 2.10 -3.87 -5.51
CA VAL A 54 2.70 -5.13 -5.95
C VAL A 54 4.21 -5.05 -5.84
N CYS A 55 4.81 -6.08 -5.25
CA CYS A 55 6.26 -6.20 -5.13
C CYS A 55 6.77 -7.40 -5.91
N ALA A 56 7.97 -7.26 -6.47
CA ALA A 56 8.61 -8.39 -7.11
C ALA A 56 9.24 -9.29 -6.05
N ASN A 57 9.10 -10.62 -6.26
CA ASN A 57 9.72 -11.63 -5.41
C ASN A 57 10.34 -12.67 -6.33
N GLY A 58 11.58 -12.44 -6.74
CA GLY A 58 12.22 -13.23 -7.77
C GLY A 58 11.55 -13.02 -9.11
N THR A 59 11.05 -14.09 -9.73
CA THR A 59 10.33 -14.00 -11.01
C THR A 59 8.82 -13.82 -10.82
N LYS A 60 8.36 -13.73 -9.58
CA LYS A 60 6.94 -13.62 -9.26
C LYS A 60 6.62 -12.21 -8.79
N SER A 61 5.37 -11.80 -8.98
CA SER A 61 4.82 -10.58 -8.41
C SER A 61 3.84 -10.95 -7.32
N VAL A 62 3.93 -10.28 -6.19
CA VAL A 62 3.06 -10.53 -5.04
C VAL A 62 2.41 -9.24 -4.60
N ILE A 63 1.16 -9.33 -4.14
CA ILE A 63 0.47 -8.18 -3.56
C ILE A 63 0.96 -8.02 -2.13
N ALA A 64 1.63 -6.91 -1.85
CA ALA A 64 2.16 -6.60 -0.53
C ALA A 64 1.22 -5.68 0.24
N GLY A 65 0.45 -4.84 -0.45
CA GLY A 65 -0.44 -3.90 0.19
C GLY A 65 -1.63 -3.54 -0.67
N VAL A 66 -2.59 -2.86 -0.04
CA VAL A 66 -3.79 -2.36 -0.70
C VAL A 66 -3.87 -0.87 -0.40
N VAL A 67 -4.06 -0.05 -1.41
CA VAL A 67 -4.11 1.41 -1.27
C VAL A 67 -5.16 1.78 -0.23
N SER A 68 -4.77 2.56 0.77
CA SER A 68 -5.61 2.90 1.90
C SER A 68 -5.75 4.40 2.12
N TRP A 69 -4.72 5.10 2.62
CA TRP A 69 -4.85 6.51 2.94
C TRP A 69 -3.51 7.23 2.89
N GLY A 70 -3.55 8.55 3.11
CA GLY A 70 -2.38 9.40 3.19
C GLY A 70 -2.83 10.86 3.31
N TYR A 71 -1.92 11.73 3.71
CA TYR A 71 -2.19 13.17 3.75
C TYR A 71 -1.82 13.76 2.37
N GLY A 72 -2.84 14.00 1.57
CA GLY A 72 -2.64 14.44 0.20
C GLY A 72 -2.17 13.32 -0.70
N CYS A 73 -1.69 13.65 -1.89
CA CYS A 73 -1.17 12.69 -2.85
C CYS A 73 0.20 13.16 -3.30
N ALA A 74 1.18 12.26 -3.24
CA ALA A 74 2.55 12.54 -3.70
C ALA A 74 3.20 13.72 -2.96
N GLU A 75 2.79 13.98 -1.72
CA GLU A 75 3.42 14.99 -0.89
C GLU A 75 4.76 14.49 -0.38
N ALA A 76 5.79 15.33 -0.47
CA ALA A 76 7.16 14.93 -0.13
C ALA A 76 7.30 14.43 1.30
N GLN A 77 6.50 14.97 2.22
CA GLN A 77 6.58 14.66 3.66
C GLN A 77 5.69 13.50 4.06
N TYR A 78 4.76 13.08 3.21
CA TYR A 78 3.75 12.09 3.55
C TYR A 78 3.71 10.97 2.52
N PRO A 79 4.39 9.85 2.77
CA PRO A 79 4.29 8.68 1.90
C PRO A 79 2.88 8.12 1.90
N GLY A 80 2.54 7.37 0.87
CA GLY A 80 1.25 6.69 0.82
C GLY A 80 1.20 5.57 1.86
N VAL A 81 0.03 5.35 2.44
CA VAL A 81 -0.19 4.31 3.44
C VAL A 81 -1.10 3.24 2.84
N TYR A 82 -0.69 1.99 2.98
CA TYR A 82 -1.34 0.82 2.41
C TYR A 82 -1.69 -0.15 3.53
N ALA A 83 -2.81 -0.86 3.39
CA ALA A 83 -3.08 -1.99 4.26
C ALA A 83 -2.05 -3.08 3.97
N ARG A 84 -1.42 -3.63 5.00
CA ARG A 84 -0.39 -4.66 4.86
C ARG A 84 -1.05 -6.02 4.67
N VAL A 85 -0.86 -6.63 3.52
CA VAL A 85 -1.52 -7.90 3.18
C VAL A 85 -1.13 -9.01 4.17
N THR A 86 0.15 -9.09 4.56
CA THR A 86 0.59 -10.15 5.48
C THR A 86 -0.09 -10.07 6.84
N ALA A 87 -0.55 -8.89 7.26
CA ALA A 87 -1.27 -8.74 8.53
C ALA A 87 -2.65 -9.41 8.50
N ALA A 88 -3.22 -9.62 7.31
CA ALA A 88 -4.53 -10.25 7.15
C ALA A 88 -4.44 -11.66 6.56
N LEU A 89 -3.23 -12.22 6.45
CA LEU A 89 -3.00 -13.44 5.69
C LEU A 89 -3.73 -14.65 6.25
N ASP A 90 -3.76 -14.81 7.56
CA ASP A 90 -4.46 -15.92 8.18
C ASP A 90 -5.96 -15.87 7.93
N TRP A 91 -6.53 -14.67 8.02
CA TRP A 91 -7.95 -14.47 7.73
C TRP A 91 -8.25 -14.79 6.25
N ILE A 92 -7.40 -14.32 5.34
CA ILE A 92 -7.56 -14.57 3.90
C ILE A 92 -7.55 -16.06 3.62
N LYS A 93 -6.59 -16.80 4.18
CA LYS A 93 -6.48 -18.24 4.00
C LYS A 93 -7.71 -18.96 4.53
N SER A 94 -8.20 -18.55 5.70
CA SER A 94 -9.39 -19.11 6.32
C SER A 94 -10.61 -18.94 5.42
N GLU A 95 -10.81 -17.75 4.86
CA GLU A 95 -11.93 -17.46 3.99
C GLU A 95 -11.86 -18.23 2.66
N MET A 96 -10.68 -18.39 2.12
CA MET A 96 -10.50 -19.16 0.89
C MET A 96 -10.85 -20.63 1.09
N VAL A 97 -10.46 -21.22 2.21
CA VAL A 97 -10.79 -22.61 2.54
C VAL A 97 -12.31 -22.78 2.68
N ILE A 98 -12.96 -21.87 3.38
CA ILE A 98 -14.42 -21.91 3.56
C ILE A 98 -15.13 -21.87 2.21
N LYS A 99 -14.68 -21.01 1.29
CA LYS A 99 -15.31 -20.90 -0.02
C LYS A 99 -15.15 -22.14 -0.86
N TYR A 100 -14.05 -22.87 -0.73
CA TYR A 100 -13.86 -24.11 -1.46
C TYR A 100 -14.68 -25.25 -0.90
N LEU A 101 -15.00 -25.23 0.40
CA LEU A 101 -15.81 -26.27 1.03
C LEU A 101 -17.29 -26.10 0.79
N LEU A 102 -17.71 -24.93 0.42
CA LEU A 102 -19.11 -24.65 0.13
C LEU A 102 -19.45 -24.89 -1.34
#